data_6f614c62d5084c6bb8d4d216ad378dac
#
_entry.id   6f614c62d5084c6bb8d4d216ad378dac
#
_cell.length_a   1.000
_cell.length_b   1.000
_cell.length_c   1.000
_cell.angle_alpha   90.00
_cell.angle_beta   90.00
_cell.angle_gamma   90.00
#
_symmetry.space_group_name_H-M   'P 1'
#
loop_
_entity.id
_entity.type
_entity.pdbx_description
1 polymer ?
#
loop_
_entity_poly.entity_id
_entity_poly.type
_entity_poly.pdbx_seq_one_letter_code
_entity_poly.pdbx_strand_id
1 'polypeptide(L)'
;MKKYKVGLIAWENEANNRLKIKGKYFVVEFSKVNKDSHFSNGYEVIICTNNIRNARKVIQLIASSLAILNGGAFFTLDSLPKITPMQNDKEEIPRTYLGESVSSFSDIPMAAKISAKASFSKKNYLALLKYQLGCELHSNNIMNLYPEYFKLSKNPADHLRIAYAIILFYSVLEELGLEIRASAKNPSKINGVWNPIIKNDLEERLINSGIDVNEKLSWNLRSTPTKIEKLKKPVVSKKTEWASFTIRDSEIDIYEAILYASWLRSKIASHKLGDAFTSLSIYDVANINFLARHLLLSILDKRKVV
;
A
#
# COMPACT_ATOMS: atom_id res chain seq x y z
N MET A 1 12.17 -8.84 -28.43
CA MET A 1 11.39 -9.08 -27.19
C MET A 1 10.43 -10.22 -27.44
N LYS A 2 10.28 -11.13 -26.49
CA LYS A 2 9.27 -12.20 -26.52
C LYS A 2 7.96 -11.65 -25.99
N LYS A 3 6.82 -12.17 -26.51
CA LYS A 3 5.48 -11.81 -26.06
C LYS A 3 4.97 -12.86 -25.07
N TYR A 4 4.37 -12.41 -23.99
CA TYR A 4 3.73 -13.23 -22.98
C TYR A 4 2.31 -12.73 -22.76
N LYS A 5 1.38 -13.63 -22.58
CA LYS A 5 -0.03 -13.33 -22.44
C LYS A 5 -0.52 -13.66 -21.04
N VAL A 6 -1.36 -12.79 -20.50
CA VAL A 6 -1.99 -12.97 -19.19
C VAL A 6 -3.45 -12.53 -19.34
N GLY A 7 -4.37 -13.39 -18.96
CA GLY A 7 -5.79 -13.03 -18.87
C GLY A 7 -6.09 -12.47 -17.48
N LEU A 8 -6.51 -11.23 -17.41
CA LEU A 8 -6.98 -10.60 -16.18
C LEU A 8 -8.45 -10.23 -16.36
N ILE A 9 -9.27 -10.61 -15.38
CA ILE A 9 -10.68 -10.22 -15.32
C ILE A 9 -10.79 -9.11 -14.28
N ALA A 10 -11.31 -7.97 -14.65
CA ALA A 10 -11.54 -6.85 -13.77
C ALA A 10 -12.94 -6.28 -13.98
N TRP A 11 -13.53 -5.77 -12.91
CA TRP A 11 -14.76 -5.01 -12.97
C TRP A 11 -14.43 -3.57 -13.34
N GLU A 12 -14.71 -3.17 -14.58
CA GLU A 12 -14.61 -1.78 -15.01
C GLU A 12 -15.78 -1.41 -15.90
N ASN A 13 -16.38 -0.25 -15.63
CA ASN A 13 -17.49 0.28 -16.40
C ASN A 13 -17.04 0.97 -17.70
N GLU A 14 -15.79 1.44 -17.77
CA GLU A 14 -15.27 2.13 -18.96
C GLU A 14 -13.82 1.72 -19.23
N ALA A 15 -13.56 1.10 -20.34
CA ALA A 15 -12.20 0.77 -20.78
C ALA A 15 -11.89 1.41 -22.13
N ASN A 16 -10.78 2.14 -22.20
CA ASN A 16 -10.19 2.60 -23.45
C ASN A 16 -9.66 1.42 -24.28
N ASN A 17 -9.97 1.41 -25.56
CA ASN A 17 -9.88 0.26 -26.46
C ASN A 17 -8.48 -0.34 -26.66
N ARG A 18 -7.40 0.38 -26.47
CA ARG A 18 -6.01 -0.12 -26.47
C ARG A 18 -5.09 0.84 -25.74
N LEU A 19 -4.36 0.34 -24.76
CA LEU A 19 -3.34 1.12 -24.06
C LEU A 19 -2.00 0.39 -24.13
N LYS A 20 -0.95 1.13 -24.46
CA LYS A 20 0.41 0.63 -24.51
C LYS A 20 1.30 1.42 -23.53
N ILE A 21 1.90 0.73 -22.58
CA ILE A 21 2.69 1.33 -21.53
C ILE A 21 4.10 0.76 -21.57
N LYS A 22 5.11 1.64 -21.56
CA LYS A 22 6.52 1.28 -21.60
C LYS A 22 7.17 1.46 -20.22
N GLY A 23 7.69 0.37 -19.67
CA GLY A 23 8.59 0.36 -18.51
C GLY A 23 10.05 0.24 -18.92
N LYS A 24 10.95 0.13 -17.93
CA LYS A 24 12.40 0.05 -18.15
C LYS A 24 12.82 -1.15 -19.02
N TYR A 25 12.20 -2.31 -18.82
CA TYR A 25 12.58 -3.58 -19.46
C TYR A 25 11.40 -4.34 -20.06
N PHE A 26 10.24 -3.67 -20.19
CA PHE A 26 9.03 -4.27 -20.71
C PHE A 26 8.15 -3.23 -21.42
N VAL A 27 7.25 -3.76 -22.22
CA VAL A 27 6.09 -3.03 -22.74
C VAL A 27 4.85 -3.86 -22.39
N VAL A 28 3.82 -3.22 -21.86
CA VAL A 28 2.52 -3.85 -21.60
C VAL A 28 1.49 -3.25 -22.54
N GLU A 29 0.76 -4.12 -23.21
CA GLU A 29 -0.37 -3.77 -24.07
C GLU A 29 -1.64 -4.35 -23.44
N PHE A 30 -2.67 -3.52 -23.30
CA PHE A 30 -3.98 -3.91 -22.81
C PHE A 30 -4.97 -3.89 -23.97
N SER A 31 -5.76 -4.93 -24.06
CA SER A 31 -6.92 -4.97 -24.92
C SER A 31 -8.14 -5.42 -24.14
N LYS A 32 -9.26 -4.71 -24.28
CA LYS A 32 -10.53 -5.13 -23.70
C LYS A 32 -11.04 -6.34 -24.47
N VAL A 33 -11.44 -7.36 -23.74
CA VAL A 33 -12.10 -8.54 -24.34
C VAL A 33 -13.58 -8.45 -23.99
N ASN A 34 -14.38 -8.04 -24.98
CA ASN A 34 -15.83 -8.17 -24.89
C ASN A 34 -16.18 -9.64 -25.17
N LYS A 35 -16.60 -10.39 -24.17
CA LYS A 35 -17.29 -11.66 -24.36
C LYS A 35 -18.57 -11.64 -23.54
N ASP A 36 -19.64 -12.10 -24.19
CA ASP A 36 -21.01 -12.22 -23.73
C ASP A 36 -21.18 -13.10 -22.48
N SER A 37 -20.69 -12.67 -21.36
CA SER A 37 -20.99 -13.32 -20.10
C SER A 37 -21.45 -12.29 -19.09
N HIS A 38 -22.44 -12.66 -18.30
CA HIS A 38 -23.10 -11.85 -17.26
C HIS A 38 -22.16 -11.26 -16.22
N PHE A 39 -20.86 -11.53 -16.32
CA PHE A 39 -19.83 -11.09 -15.39
C PHE A 39 -18.67 -10.48 -16.19
N SER A 40 -18.53 -9.18 -16.09
CA SER A 40 -17.26 -8.49 -16.20
C SER A 40 -16.62 -8.24 -17.56
N ASN A 41 -16.15 -7.04 -17.69
CA ASN A 41 -15.16 -6.63 -18.64
C ASN A 41 -13.82 -7.29 -18.30
N GLY A 42 -13.27 -8.09 -19.20
CA GLY A 42 -11.94 -8.68 -19.04
C GLY A 42 -10.90 -7.90 -19.83
N TYR A 43 -9.69 -7.88 -19.32
CA TYR A 43 -8.52 -7.42 -20.06
C TYR A 43 -7.64 -8.57 -20.48
N GLU A 44 -7.21 -8.52 -21.71
CA GLU A 44 -6.09 -9.29 -22.18
C GLU A 44 -4.83 -8.43 -22.05
N VAL A 45 -3.87 -8.92 -21.27
CA VAL A 45 -2.61 -8.21 -21.01
C VAL A 45 -1.50 -8.92 -21.75
N ILE A 46 -0.87 -8.23 -22.69
CA ILE A 46 0.28 -8.72 -23.43
C ILE A 46 1.54 -8.04 -22.88
N ILE A 47 2.47 -8.82 -22.37
CA ILE A 47 3.75 -8.36 -21.85
C ILE A 47 4.85 -8.68 -22.86
N CYS A 48 5.47 -7.65 -23.40
CA CYS A 48 6.64 -7.77 -24.28
C CYS A 48 7.91 -7.56 -23.45
N THR A 49 8.72 -8.60 -23.30
CA THR A 49 9.97 -8.55 -22.52
C THR A 49 10.96 -9.63 -23.01
N ASN A 50 12.15 -9.69 -22.41
CA ASN A 50 13.22 -10.58 -22.91
C ASN A 50 13.02 -12.05 -22.52
N ASN A 51 12.42 -12.32 -21.35
CA ASN A 51 12.23 -13.67 -20.81
C ASN A 51 11.05 -13.77 -19.85
N ILE A 52 10.62 -14.99 -19.54
CA ILE A 52 9.49 -15.26 -18.65
C ILE A 52 9.71 -14.76 -17.21
N ARG A 53 10.97 -14.76 -16.73
CA ARG A 53 11.28 -14.22 -15.38
C ARG A 53 10.95 -12.74 -15.30
N ASN A 54 11.29 -11.98 -16.33
CA ASN A 54 10.93 -10.57 -16.41
C ASN A 54 9.41 -10.38 -16.55
N ALA A 55 8.71 -11.22 -17.32
CA ALA A 55 7.26 -11.17 -17.41
C ALA A 55 6.61 -11.39 -16.03
N ARG A 56 7.10 -12.35 -15.24
CA ARG A 56 6.63 -12.56 -13.84
C ARG A 56 6.84 -11.32 -12.97
N LYS A 57 8.01 -10.68 -13.05
CA LYS A 57 8.26 -9.42 -12.33
C LYS A 57 7.29 -8.31 -12.72
N VAL A 58 6.89 -8.24 -13.99
CA VAL A 58 5.91 -7.25 -14.45
C VAL A 58 4.54 -7.51 -13.83
N ILE A 59 4.09 -8.76 -13.77
CA ILE A 59 2.83 -9.10 -13.10
C ILE A 59 2.90 -8.82 -11.60
N GLN A 60 4.00 -9.14 -10.94
CA GLN A 60 4.20 -8.76 -9.53
C GLN A 60 4.07 -7.25 -9.33
N LEU A 61 4.69 -6.45 -10.21
CA LEU A 61 4.57 -4.99 -10.15
C LEU A 61 3.12 -4.52 -10.39
N ILE A 62 2.40 -5.09 -11.34
CA ILE A 62 1.00 -4.75 -11.60
C ILE A 62 0.14 -5.11 -10.38
N ALA A 63 0.30 -6.29 -9.81
CA ALA A 63 -0.41 -6.69 -8.59
C ALA A 63 -0.12 -5.74 -7.41
N SER A 64 1.15 -5.39 -7.19
CA SER A 64 1.54 -4.45 -6.14
C SER A 64 1.03 -3.03 -6.40
N SER A 65 0.93 -2.63 -7.67
CA SER A 65 0.36 -1.33 -8.05
C SER A 65 -1.16 -1.30 -7.88
N LEU A 66 -1.84 -2.42 -8.10
CA LEU A 66 -3.26 -2.58 -7.76
C LEU A 66 -3.47 -2.50 -6.25
N ALA A 67 -2.61 -3.15 -5.47
CA ALA A 67 -2.69 -3.08 -4.00
C ALA A 67 -2.58 -1.64 -3.49
N ILE A 68 -1.67 -0.84 -4.05
CA ILE A 68 -1.53 0.56 -3.64
C ILE A 68 -2.71 1.43 -4.10
N LEU A 69 -3.28 1.17 -5.27
CA LEU A 69 -4.46 1.90 -5.75
C LEU A 69 -5.68 1.62 -4.86
N ASN A 70 -5.86 0.39 -4.44
CA ASN A 70 -7.03 -0.05 -3.67
C ASN A 70 -6.82 0.00 -2.14
N GLY A 71 -5.61 0.20 -1.67
CA GLY A 71 -5.28 0.18 -0.24
C GLY A 71 -5.28 -1.21 0.40
N GLY A 72 -5.30 -2.28 -0.40
CA GLY A 72 -5.33 -3.67 0.04
C GLY A 72 -4.88 -4.64 -1.05
N ALA A 73 -4.38 -5.82 -0.66
CA ALA A 73 -3.96 -6.85 -1.60
C ALA A 73 -5.14 -7.74 -2.01
N PHE A 74 -5.32 -7.90 -3.32
CA PHE A 74 -6.28 -8.83 -3.91
C PHE A 74 -5.66 -10.17 -4.27
N PHE A 75 -4.34 -10.20 -4.41
CA PHE A 75 -3.55 -11.40 -4.67
C PHE A 75 -2.43 -11.50 -3.68
N THR A 76 -2.03 -12.71 -3.40
CA THR A 76 -0.72 -12.95 -2.83
C THR A 76 0.32 -13.01 -3.95
N LEU A 77 1.57 -12.61 -3.66
CA LEU A 77 2.66 -12.75 -4.62
C LEU A 77 2.90 -14.21 -5.04
N ASP A 78 2.41 -15.16 -4.26
CA ASP A 78 2.49 -16.60 -4.56
C ASP A 78 1.35 -17.09 -5.46
N SER A 79 0.21 -16.38 -5.49
CA SER A 79 -0.98 -16.75 -6.29
C SER A 79 -1.17 -15.89 -7.54
N LEU A 80 -0.08 -15.40 -8.11
CA LEU A 80 -0.12 -14.56 -9.32
C LEU A 80 -0.66 -15.33 -10.53
N PRO A 81 -1.33 -14.61 -11.46
CA PRO A 81 -1.85 -15.19 -12.68
C PRO A 81 -0.78 -15.93 -13.47
N LYS A 82 -1.18 -17.06 -14.07
CA LYS A 82 -0.31 -17.84 -14.95
C LYS A 82 0.06 -17.05 -16.19
N ILE A 83 1.33 -17.02 -16.51
CA ILE A 83 1.87 -16.35 -17.69
C ILE A 83 2.16 -17.40 -18.73
N THR A 84 1.60 -17.23 -19.93
CA THR A 84 1.79 -18.13 -21.05
C THR A 84 2.61 -17.44 -22.15
N PRO A 85 3.70 -18.06 -22.66
CA PRO A 85 4.38 -17.56 -23.85
C PRO A 85 3.44 -17.60 -25.04
N MET A 86 3.36 -16.51 -25.78
CA MET A 86 2.58 -16.52 -27.04
C MET A 86 3.35 -17.23 -28.14
N GLN A 87 2.81 -18.34 -28.58
CA GLN A 87 3.28 -19.04 -29.78
C GLN A 87 2.47 -18.59 -31.01
N ASN A 88 1.17 -18.35 -30.85
CA ASN A 88 0.25 -17.84 -31.87
C ASN A 88 -0.70 -16.80 -31.27
N ASP A 89 -1.10 -15.80 -32.08
CA ASP A 89 -2.00 -14.71 -31.63
C ASP A 89 -3.44 -15.18 -31.31
N LYS A 90 -3.80 -16.43 -31.66
CA LYS A 90 -5.16 -17.01 -31.53
C LYS A 90 -5.32 -17.95 -30.31
N GLU A 91 -4.28 -18.13 -29.51
CA GLU A 91 -4.32 -19.07 -28.38
C GLU A 91 -5.21 -18.54 -27.25
N GLU A 92 -6.25 -19.30 -26.89
CA GLU A 92 -7.09 -18.98 -25.71
C GLU A 92 -6.31 -19.21 -24.41
N ILE A 93 -6.37 -18.24 -23.51
CA ILE A 93 -5.64 -18.28 -22.25
C ILE A 93 -6.61 -18.48 -21.11
N PRO A 94 -6.23 -19.31 -20.12
CA PRO A 94 -6.96 -19.39 -18.86
C PRO A 94 -7.04 -18.00 -18.22
N ARG A 95 -8.26 -17.53 -17.99
CA ARG A 95 -8.49 -16.25 -17.31
C ARG A 95 -8.36 -16.44 -15.82
N THR A 96 -7.57 -15.59 -15.20
CA THR A 96 -7.48 -15.53 -13.75
C THR A 96 -8.33 -14.38 -13.24
N TYR A 97 -9.23 -14.68 -12.35
CA TYR A 97 -10.09 -13.70 -11.71
C TYR A 97 -9.23 -12.84 -10.77
N LEU A 98 -9.27 -11.53 -10.98
CA LEU A 98 -8.71 -10.57 -10.03
C LEU A 98 -9.74 -10.37 -8.91
N GLY A 99 -9.76 -11.30 -7.97
CA GLY A 99 -10.54 -11.30 -6.73
C GLY A 99 -11.86 -10.52 -6.69
N GLU A 100 -12.84 -11.06 -6.02
CA GLU A 100 -14.05 -10.34 -5.66
C GLU A 100 -13.71 -9.21 -4.68
N SER A 101 -13.35 -8.07 -5.20
CA SER A 101 -13.32 -6.85 -4.39
C SER A 101 -14.67 -6.17 -4.50
N VAL A 102 -15.28 -5.91 -3.37
CA VAL A 102 -16.49 -5.10 -3.24
C VAL A 102 -16.25 -3.64 -3.68
N SER A 103 -15.01 -3.23 -3.85
CA SER A 103 -14.65 -1.94 -4.42
C SER A 103 -14.47 -2.05 -5.94
N SER A 104 -15.39 -1.46 -6.67
CA SER A 104 -15.55 -1.44 -8.12
C SER A 104 -14.45 -0.75 -8.94
N PHE A 105 -13.22 -0.60 -8.44
CA PHE A 105 -12.23 0.27 -9.06
C PHE A 105 -10.84 -0.37 -9.15
N SER A 106 -10.72 -1.47 -9.87
CA SER A 106 -9.38 -1.92 -10.26
C SER A 106 -8.96 -1.24 -11.58
N ASP A 107 -8.31 -0.10 -11.48
CA ASP A 107 -7.72 0.59 -12.63
C ASP A 107 -6.42 -0.11 -13.07
N ILE A 108 -6.55 -1.20 -13.83
CA ILE A 108 -5.42 -1.96 -14.39
C ILE A 108 -4.51 -1.09 -15.25
N PRO A 109 -5.01 -0.22 -16.15
CA PRO A 109 -4.18 0.71 -16.90
C PRO A 109 -3.36 1.63 -15.99
N MET A 110 -3.93 2.12 -14.91
CA MET A 110 -3.20 2.95 -13.96
C MET A 110 -2.16 2.14 -13.17
N ALA A 111 -2.52 0.94 -12.73
CA ALA A 111 -1.57 0.03 -12.08
C ALA A 111 -0.36 -0.25 -12.98
N ALA A 112 -0.58 -0.39 -14.28
CA ALA A 112 0.53 -0.58 -15.23
C ALA A 112 1.37 0.69 -15.42
N LYS A 113 0.77 1.89 -15.39
CA LYS A 113 1.53 3.16 -15.41
C LYS A 113 2.42 3.29 -14.17
N ILE A 114 1.88 3.01 -12.97
CA ILE A 114 2.63 2.99 -11.72
C ILE A 114 3.76 1.95 -11.79
N SER A 115 3.46 0.74 -12.28
CA SER A 115 4.44 -0.33 -12.47
C SER A 115 5.57 0.07 -13.41
N ALA A 116 5.23 0.71 -14.51
CA ALA A 116 6.22 1.22 -15.46
C ALA A 116 7.14 2.23 -14.79
N LYS A 117 6.58 3.21 -14.08
CA LYS A 117 7.34 4.24 -13.37
C LYS A 117 8.22 3.62 -12.28
N ALA A 118 7.69 2.69 -11.49
CA ALA A 118 8.47 1.99 -10.46
C ALA A 118 9.60 1.15 -11.02
N SER A 119 9.48 0.62 -12.24
CA SER A 119 10.50 -0.20 -12.89
C SER A 119 11.82 0.51 -13.15
N PHE A 120 11.83 1.86 -13.17
CA PHE A 120 13.03 2.67 -13.38
C PHE A 120 13.87 2.84 -12.11
N SER A 121 13.31 2.59 -10.93
CA SER A 121 13.97 2.73 -9.63
C SER A 121 13.91 1.44 -8.83
N LYS A 122 15.07 0.90 -8.41
CA LYS A 122 15.12 -0.26 -7.52
C LYS A 122 14.41 0.03 -6.18
N LYS A 123 14.55 1.25 -5.66
CA LYS A 123 13.88 1.67 -4.42
C LYS A 123 12.36 1.59 -4.56
N ASN A 124 11.81 2.21 -5.62
CA ASN A 124 10.36 2.20 -5.85
C ASN A 124 9.82 0.79 -6.10
N TYR A 125 10.57 -0.05 -6.82
CA TYR A 125 10.24 -1.46 -7.02
C TYR A 125 10.12 -2.20 -5.69
N LEU A 126 11.14 -2.08 -4.81
CA LEU A 126 11.16 -2.75 -3.51
C LEU A 126 10.09 -2.19 -2.57
N ALA A 127 9.88 -0.87 -2.59
CA ALA A 127 8.84 -0.23 -1.79
C ALA A 127 7.44 -0.75 -2.15
N LEU A 128 7.13 -0.89 -3.45
CA LEU A 128 5.87 -1.49 -3.91
C LEU A 128 5.69 -2.95 -3.45
N LEU A 129 6.74 -3.78 -3.56
CA LEU A 129 6.66 -5.17 -3.10
C LEU A 129 6.46 -5.26 -1.58
N LYS A 130 7.16 -4.45 -0.80
CA LYS A 130 6.99 -4.38 0.66
C LYS A 130 5.58 -3.95 1.04
N TYR A 131 5.03 -2.97 0.32
CA TYR A 131 3.66 -2.54 0.51
C TYR A 131 2.67 -3.68 0.25
N GLN A 132 2.82 -4.39 -0.87
CA GLN A 132 2.01 -5.56 -1.22
C GLN A 132 2.05 -6.62 -0.11
N LEU A 133 3.24 -6.99 0.35
CA LEU A 133 3.40 -7.98 1.43
C LEU A 133 2.74 -7.51 2.74
N GLY A 134 2.84 -6.22 3.06
CA GLY A 134 2.14 -5.64 4.20
C GLY A 134 0.61 -5.78 4.07
N CYS A 135 0.08 -5.52 2.88
CA CYS A 135 -1.33 -5.72 2.58
C CYS A 135 -1.75 -7.18 2.67
N GLU A 136 -0.94 -8.14 2.21
CA GLU A 136 -1.24 -9.57 2.30
C GLU A 136 -1.37 -10.05 3.76
N LEU A 137 -0.49 -9.56 4.64
CA LEU A 137 -0.57 -9.87 6.06
C LEU A 137 -1.79 -9.24 6.74
N HIS A 138 -2.24 -8.09 6.23
CA HIS A 138 -3.34 -7.33 6.81
C HIS A 138 -4.70 -7.61 6.15
N SER A 139 -4.74 -8.03 4.88
CA SER A 139 -5.96 -8.14 4.07
C SER A 139 -7.03 -9.06 4.65
N ASN A 140 -6.63 -10.09 5.39
CA ASN A 140 -7.59 -10.97 6.07
C ASN A 140 -8.45 -10.26 7.13
N ASN A 141 -8.10 -9.02 7.51
CA ASN A 141 -8.79 -8.25 8.55
C ASN A 141 -9.52 -7.01 8.00
N ILE A 142 -9.12 -6.48 6.82
CA ILE A 142 -9.73 -5.25 6.25
C ILE A 142 -11.12 -5.52 5.69
N MET A 143 -11.38 -6.73 5.19
CA MET A 143 -12.67 -7.10 4.58
C MET A 143 -13.82 -7.22 5.58
N ASN A 144 -13.52 -7.18 6.86
CA ASN A 144 -14.53 -7.24 7.91
C ASN A 144 -15.01 -5.82 8.27
N LEU A 145 -15.96 -5.31 7.50
CA LEU A 145 -16.59 -3.99 7.70
C LEU A 145 -17.48 -3.90 8.96
N TYR A 146 -17.53 -4.94 9.79
CA TYR A 146 -18.38 -4.98 10.98
C TYR A 146 -17.62 -4.54 12.24
N PRO A 147 -18.24 -3.70 13.09
CA PRO A 147 -17.61 -3.13 14.30
C PRO A 147 -17.04 -4.16 15.28
N GLU A 148 -17.64 -5.33 15.38
CA GLU A 148 -17.16 -6.42 16.21
C GLU A 148 -15.79 -6.98 15.80
N TYR A 149 -15.43 -6.85 14.53
CA TYR A 149 -14.15 -7.30 13.98
C TYR A 149 -13.01 -6.30 14.18
N PHE A 150 -13.33 -5.07 14.61
CA PHE A 150 -12.31 -4.08 14.98
C PHE A 150 -11.69 -4.34 16.35
N LYS A 151 -12.23 -5.27 17.12
CA LYS A 151 -11.53 -5.79 18.29
C LYS A 151 -10.54 -6.82 17.79
N LEU A 152 -9.26 -6.56 18.06
CA LEU A 152 -8.26 -7.61 17.86
C LEU A 152 -8.72 -8.87 18.58
N SER A 153 -8.71 -9.98 17.85
CA SER A 153 -8.98 -11.26 18.45
C SER A 153 -7.94 -11.52 19.53
N LYS A 154 -8.25 -12.34 20.52
CA LYS A 154 -7.26 -12.77 21.53
C LYS A 154 -6.23 -13.74 20.95
N ASN A 155 -6.29 -14.01 19.64
CA ASN A 155 -5.39 -14.91 18.95
C ASN A 155 -4.01 -14.27 18.76
N PRO A 156 -2.94 -14.81 19.33
CA PRO A 156 -1.59 -14.29 19.14
C PRO A 156 -1.15 -14.17 17.69
N ALA A 157 -1.64 -15.05 16.80
CA ALA A 157 -1.31 -15.02 15.38
C ALA A 157 -1.80 -13.74 14.68
N ASP A 158 -2.97 -13.20 15.07
CA ASP A 158 -3.49 -11.97 14.49
C ASP A 158 -2.66 -10.76 14.92
N HIS A 159 -2.23 -10.75 16.18
CA HIS A 159 -1.32 -9.72 16.66
C HIS A 159 0.03 -9.76 15.94
N LEU A 160 0.58 -10.96 15.69
CA LEU A 160 1.81 -11.12 14.92
C LEU A 160 1.65 -10.58 13.50
N ARG A 161 0.56 -10.91 12.82
CA ARG A 161 0.27 -10.42 11.46
C ARG A 161 0.25 -8.90 11.41
N ILE A 162 -0.44 -8.27 12.36
CA ILE A 162 -0.53 -6.80 12.46
C ILE A 162 0.86 -6.21 12.73
N ALA A 163 1.62 -6.76 13.66
CA ALA A 163 2.96 -6.30 13.97
C ALA A 163 3.87 -6.35 12.73
N TYR A 164 3.88 -7.47 12.01
CA TYR A 164 4.68 -7.60 10.80
C TYR A 164 4.17 -6.72 9.65
N ALA A 165 2.86 -6.53 9.51
CA ALA A 165 2.31 -5.60 8.53
C ALA A 165 2.78 -4.16 8.79
N ILE A 166 2.78 -3.71 10.06
CA ILE A 166 3.30 -2.39 10.46
C ILE A 166 4.80 -2.27 10.10
N ILE A 167 5.60 -3.30 10.38
CA ILE A 167 7.03 -3.30 10.02
C ILE A 167 7.21 -3.18 8.51
N LEU A 168 6.43 -3.92 7.71
CA LEU A 168 6.51 -3.89 6.26
C LEU A 168 6.07 -2.54 5.70
N PHE A 169 4.96 -1.97 6.17
CA PHE A 169 4.54 -0.63 5.74
C PHE A 169 5.55 0.45 6.14
N TYR A 170 6.13 0.38 7.35
CA TYR A 170 7.20 1.30 7.70
C TYR A 170 8.45 1.12 6.83
N SER A 171 8.78 -0.12 6.47
CA SER A 171 9.93 -0.39 5.60
C SER A 171 9.77 0.16 4.17
N VAL A 172 8.55 0.52 3.76
CA VAL A 172 8.31 1.32 2.55
C VAL A 172 8.95 2.69 2.68
N LEU A 173 8.78 3.35 3.84
CA LEU A 173 9.36 4.65 4.12
C LEU A 173 10.91 4.58 4.10
N GLU A 174 11.46 3.50 4.68
CA GLU A 174 12.92 3.26 4.68
C GLU A 174 13.45 3.10 3.23
N GLU A 175 12.75 2.35 2.35
CA GLU A 175 13.13 2.23 0.94
C GLU A 175 13.05 3.55 0.18
N LEU A 176 12.07 4.38 0.50
CA LEU A 176 11.91 5.70 -0.09
C LEU A 176 12.93 6.72 0.46
N GLY A 177 13.59 6.40 1.57
CA GLY A 177 14.51 7.29 2.29
C GLY A 177 13.78 8.37 3.08
N LEU A 178 12.54 8.08 3.52
CA LEU A 178 11.67 9.01 4.26
C LEU A 178 11.54 8.64 5.75
N GLU A 179 12.40 7.76 6.25
CA GLU A 179 12.48 7.39 7.66
C GLU A 179 13.02 8.53 8.54
N ILE A 180 12.71 8.49 9.84
CA ILE A 180 13.33 9.39 10.82
C ILE A 180 14.77 8.96 11.08
N ARG A 181 15.74 9.84 10.82
CA ARG A 181 17.18 9.62 11.04
C ARG A 181 17.63 10.19 12.38
N ALA A 182 17.00 9.76 13.45
CA ALA A 182 17.35 10.15 14.81
C ALA A 182 18.31 9.14 15.46
N SER A 183 19.08 9.62 16.42
CA SER A 183 20.00 8.80 17.24
C SER A 183 19.93 9.22 18.71
N ALA A 184 20.61 8.49 19.59
CA ALA A 184 20.70 8.87 21.00
C ALA A 184 21.36 10.26 21.20
N LYS A 185 22.32 10.63 20.32
CA LYS A 185 22.98 11.95 20.35
C LYS A 185 22.12 13.05 19.72
N ASN A 186 21.33 12.69 18.71
CA ASN A 186 20.43 13.59 17.98
C ASN A 186 19.01 13.01 17.98
N PRO A 187 18.28 13.14 19.10
CA PRO A 187 16.90 12.64 19.19
C PRO A 187 15.96 13.44 18.29
N SER A 188 14.86 12.84 17.86
CA SER A 188 13.85 13.49 17.04
C SER A 188 13.16 14.66 17.72
N LYS A 189 13.02 14.60 19.06
CA LYS A 189 12.47 15.67 19.89
C LYS A 189 13.34 15.91 21.12
N ILE A 190 13.52 17.19 21.47
CA ILE A 190 14.20 17.66 22.68
C ILE A 190 13.14 18.41 23.50
N ASN A 191 12.90 17.96 24.73
CA ASN A 191 11.87 18.53 25.62
C ASN A 191 10.48 18.66 24.96
N GLY A 192 10.08 17.67 24.15
CA GLY A 192 8.80 17.66 23.45
C GLY A 192 8.74 18.47 22.15
N VAL A 193 9.78 19.27 21.87
CA VAL A 193 9.90 20.08 20.64
C VAL A 193 10.75 19.33 19.61
N TRP A 194 10.42 19.46 18.33
CA TRP A 194 11.22 18.87 17.27
C TRP A 194 12.66 19.40 17.28
N ASN A 195 13.61 18.47 17.19
CA ASN A 195 14.98 18.81 16.91
C ASN A 195 15.07 19.41 15.49
N PRO A 196 15.46 20.69 15.32
CA PRO A 196 15.47 21.34 14.02
C PRO A 196 16.30 20.60 12.97
N ILE A 197 17.43 20.00 13.38
CA ILE A 197 18.31 19.26 12.47
C ILE A 197 17.57 18.06 11.86
N ILE A 198 16.88 17.28 12.69
CA ILE A 198 16.16 16.08 12.26
C ILE A 198 14.91 16.47 11.46
N LYS A 199 14.20 17.52 11.87
CA LYS A 199 13.00 17.99 11.18
C LYS A 199 13.35 18.53 9.81
N ASN A 200 14.35 19.40 9.68
CA ASN A 200 14.78 19.99 8.42
C ASN A 200 15.29 18.93 7.43
N ASP A 201 16.10 17.94 7.90
CA ASP A 201 16.54 16.81 7.07
C ASP A 201 15.35 16.02 6.50
N LEU A 202 14.33 15.77 7.32
CA LEU A 202 13.12 15.06 6.85
C LEU A 202 12.32 15.91 5.87
N GLU A 203 12.09 17.20 6.18
CA GLU A 203 11.37 18.13 5.31
C GLU A 203 12.05 18.27 3.94
N GLU A 204 13.37 18.42 3.91
CA GLU A 204 14.15 18.46 2.66
C GLU A 204 13.94 17.19 1.82
N ARG A 205 13.97 16.00 2.45
CA ARG A 205 13.77 14.73 1.75
C ARG A 205 12.33 14.57 1.23
N LEU A 206 11.33 15.04 1.97
CA LEU A 206 9.93 15.08 1.53
C LEU A 206 9.77 16.00 0.31
N ILE A 207 10.29 17.22 0.38
CA ILE A 207 10.26 18.20 -0.73
C ILE A 207 10.95 17.62 -1.98
N ASN A 208 12.15 17.05 -1.83
CA ASN A 208 12.90 16.44 -2.92
C ASN A 208 12.17 15.23 -3.53
N SER A 209 11.27 14.61 -2.78
CA SER A 209 10.39 13.52 -3.25
C SER A 209 9.08 14.04 -3.86
N GLY A 210 8.86 15.36 -3.87
CA GLY A 210 7.66 16.01 -4.41
C GLY A 210 6.45 15.92 -3.48
N ILE A 211 6.68 15.77 -2.17
CA ILE A 211 5.65 15.68 -1.13
C ILE A 211 5.54 17.04 -0.44
N ASP A 212 4.30 17.51 -0.25
CA ASP A 212 4.04 18.76 0.46
C ASP A 212 4.22 18.54 1.98
N VAL A 213 5.20 19.22 2.56
CA VAL A 213 5.49 19.16 4.00
C VAL A 213 4.41 19.77 4.88
N ASN A 214 3.57 20.64 4.31
CA ASN A 214 2.44 21.24 5.03
C ASN A 214 1.17 20.39 4.97
N GLU A 215 1.21 19.28 4.25
CA GLU A 215 0.07 18.39 4.12
C GLU A 215 -0.27 17.77 5.47
N LYS A 216 -1.59 17.76 5.75
CA LYS A 216 -2.14 17.10 6.93
C LYS A 216 -2.81 15.80 6.53
N LEU A 217 -2.56 14.78 7.31
CA LEU A 217 -3.12 13.46 7.13
C LEU A 217 -4.23 13.19 8.15
N SER A 218 -5.33 12.59 7.71
CA SER A 218 -6.33 12.05 8.63
C SER A 218 -5.74 10.87 9.38
N TRP A 219 -5.88 10.87 10.70
CA TRP A 219 -5.29 9.88 11.58
C TRP A 219 -6.32 9.34 12.54
N ASN A 220 -6.56 8.04 12.49
CA ASN A 220 -7.54 7.39 13.34
C ASN A 220 -6.98 7.13 14.73
N LEU A 221 -7.66 7.63 15.74
CA LEU A 221 -7.31 7.48 17.16
C LEU A 221 -8.40 6.74 17.89
N ARG A 222 -8.09 5.55 18.38
CA ARG A 222 -8.99 4.82 19.27
C ARG A 222 -8.23 4.34 20.49
N SER A 223 -8.38 5.04 21.61
CA SER A 223 -7.87 4.63 22.94
C SER A 223 -6.41 4.11 22.93
N THR A 224 -5.67 4.37 21.85
CA THR A 224 -4.32 3.84 21.67
C THR A 224 -3.32 4.76 22.34
N PRO A 225 -2.43 4.24 23.19
CA PRO A 225 -1.35 5.03 23.73
C PRO A 225 -0.48 5.60 22.62
N THR A 226 -0.25 6.91 22.66
CA THR A 226 0.65 7.56 21.71
C THR A 226 1.70 8.36 22.44
N LYS A 227 2.92 8.40 21.90
CA LYS A 227 3.99 9.29 22.37
C LYS A 227 3.91 10.68 21.76
N ILE A 228 3.07 10.86 20.75
CA ILE A 228 2.89 12.15 20.11
C ILE A 228 1.93 12.98 20.93
N GLU A 229 2.41 14.02 21.56
CA GLU A 229 1.65 14.85 22.53
C GLU A 229 0.34 15.37 21.95
N LYS A 230 0.36 15.82 20.70
CA LYS A 230 -0.82 16.29 19.97
C LYS A 230 -1.93 15.24 19.85
N LEU A 231 -1.56 13.95 19.79
CA LEU A 231 -2.50 12.86 19.60
C LEU A 231 -3.08 12.35 20.93
N LYS A 232 -2.55 12.75 22.06
CA LYS A 232 -3.09 12.41 23.38
C LYS A 232 -4.44 13.10 23.64
N LYS A 233 -4.68 14.26 23.04
CA LYS A 233 -5.94 14.99 23.12
C LYS A 233 -6.73 14.76 21.84
N PRO A 234 -7.84 14.02 21.86
CA PRO A 234 -8.67 13.82 20.67
C PRO A 234 -9.29 15.14 20.25
N VAL A 235 -9.10 15.53 19.00
CA VAL A 235 -9.60 16.80 18.45
C VAL A 235 -11.06 16.70 18.08
N VAL A 236 -11.51 15.54 17.58
CA VAL A 236 -12.91 15.32 17.17
C VAL A 236 -13.33 13.90 17.52
N SER A 237 -14.51 13.76 18.12
CA SER A 237 -15.18 12.46 18.24
C SER A 237 -16.35 12.43 17.27
N LYS A 238 -16.28 11.59 16.23
CA LYS A 238 -17.42 11.28 15.38
C LYS A 238 -18.12 10.04 15.92
N LYS A 239 -19.40 10.17 16.28
CA LYS A 239 -20.28 9.04 16.40
C LYS A 239 -20.70 8.67 14.98
N THR A 240 -20.33 7.50 14.52
CA THR A 240 -20.85 6.97 13.25
C THR A 240 -22.12 6.19 13.56
N GLU A 241 -23.17 6.36 12.76
CA GLU A 241 -24.44 5.63 12.90
C GLU A 241 -24.27 4.11 12.84
N TRP A 242 -23.19 3.64 12.25
CA TRP A 242 -22.84 2.23 12.01
C TRP A 242 -21.97 1.60 13.10
N ALA A 243 -21.42 2.39 14.01
CA ALA A 243 -20.51 1.89 15.01
C ALA A 243 -21.01 2.20 16.41
N SER A 244 -21.09 1.19 17.26
CA SER A 244 -21.39 1.34 18.69
C SER A 244 -20.29 2.04 19.49
N PHE A 245 -19.24 2.57 18.82
CA PHE A 245 -18.09 3.20 19.43
C PHE A 245 -17.77 4.55 18.78
N THR A 246 -17.13 5.40 19.52
CA THR A 246 -16.66 6.70 19.03
C THR A 246 -15.31 6.53 18.35
N ILE A 247 -15.25 6.82 17.05
CA ILE A 247 -13.99 6.94 16.33
C ILE A 247 -13.48 8.36 16.55
N ARG A 248 -12.22 8.46 16.96
CA ARG A 248 -11.54 9.75 17.13
C ARG A 248 -10.61 9.94 15.95
N ASP A 249 -10.94 10.88 15.08
CA ASP A 249 -10.09 11.30 13.98
C ASP A 249 -9.33 12.55 14.37
N SER A 250 -8.08 12.62 13.98
CA SER A 250 -7.25 13.81 14.11
C SER A 250 -6.54 14.09 12.81
N GLU A 251 -6.33 15.36 12.51
CA GLU A 251 -5.42 15.77 11.45
C GLU A 251 -4.04 16.00 12.03
N ILE A 252 -3.03 15.35 11.49
CA ILE A 252 -1.64 15.48 11.90
C ILE A 252 -0.76 15.87 10.73
N ASP A 253 0.31 16.56 11.03
CA ASP A 253 1.33 16.89 10.04
C ASP A 253 2.04 15.61 9.57
N ILE A 254 2.43 15.55 8.29
CA ILE A 254 3.03 14.36 7.69
C ILE A 254 4.29 13.89 8.43
N TYR A 255 5.11 14.79 8.91
CA TYR A 255 6.31 14.46 9.70
C TYR A 255 5.97 13.87 11.08
N GLU A 256 4.86 14.26 11.70
CA GLU A 256 4.37 13.63 12.95
C GLU A 256 3.86 12.21 12.68
N ALA A 257 3.18 11.98 11.54
CA ALA A 257 2.75 10.65 11.13
C ALA A 257 3.96 9.72 10.93
N ILE A 258 5.01 10.20 10.26
CA ILE A 258 6.26 9.45 10.06
C ILE A 258 6.95 9.17 11.41
N LEU A 259 6.96 10.13 12.34
CA LEU A 259 7.51 9.92 13.68
C LEU A 259 6.75 8.85 14.46
N TYR A 260 5.42 8.87 14.40
CA TYR A 260 4.59 7.85 15.04
C TYR A 260 4.84 6.46 14.46
N ALA A 261 4.92 6.36 13.12
CA ALA A 261 5.24 5.11 12.44
C ALA A 261 6.62 4.57 12.85
N SER A 262 7.63 5.44 12.94
CA SER A 262 8.98 5.11 13.42
C SER A 262 8.96 4.60 14.86
N TRP A 263 8.19 5.24 15.71
CA TRP A 263 8.05 4.83 17.11
C TRP A 263 7.38 3.45 17.22
N LEU A 264 6.27 3.20 16.50
CA LEU A 264 5.61 1.89 16.49
C LEU A 264 6.57 0.79 16.01
N ARG A 265 7.24 1.01 14.89
CA ARG A 265 8.22 0.07 14.34
C ARG A 265 9.30 -0.26 15.37
N SER A 266 9.85 0.74 16.05
CA SER A 266 10.89 0.53 17.06
C SER A 266 10.38 -0.28 18.25
N LYS A 267 9.14 -0.06 18.67
CA LYS A 267 8.51 -0.80 19.77
C LYS A 267 8.25 -2.26 19.42
N ILE A 268 7.84 -2.52 18.18
CA ILE A 268 7.57 -3.88 17.69
C ILE A 268 8.87 -4.65 17.46
N ALA A 269 9.88 -4.01 16.85
CA ALA A 269 11.12 -4.68 16.46
C ALA A 269 12.12 -4.90 17.58
N SER A 270 12.08 -4.07 18.64
CA SER A 270 13.13 -4.04 19.68
C SER A 270 12.85 -4.87 20.93
N HIS A 271 11.65 -5.42 21.07
CA HIS A 271 11.25 -6.11 22.30
C HIS A 271 10.70 -7.51 22.02
N LYS A 272 10.95 -8.46 22.95
CA LYS A 272 10.10 -9.63 23.07
C LYS A 272 8.66 -9.12 22.99
N LEU A 273 7.87 -9.69 22.12
CA LEU A 273 6.49 -9.28 21.81
C LEU A 273 5.52 -9.26 23.03
N GLY A 274 6.05 -9.04 24.24
CA GLY A 274 5.31 -9.02 25.49
C GLY A 274 4.23 -7.94 25.55
N ASP A 275 4.49 -6.84 26.26
CA ASP A 275 3.47 -5.82 26.55
C ASP A 275 3.06 -4.94 25.36
N ALA A 276 3.96 -4.74 24.38
CA ALA A 276 3.62 -4.01 23.15
C ALA A 276 2.56 -4.73 22.30
N PHE A 277 2.48 -6.03 22.45
CA PHE A 277 1.60 -6.90 21.68
C PHE A 277 0.12 -6.68 21.99
N THR A 278 -0.19 -6.49 23.26
CA THR A 278 -1.58 -6.29 23.72
C THR A 278 -2.08 -4.87 23.47
N SER A 279 -1.19 -3.93 23.13
CA SER A 279 -1.53 -2.52 22.94
C SER A 279 -1.71 -2.12 21.47
N LEU A 280 -1.31 -2.97 20.50
CA LEU A 280 -1.54 -2.71 19.08
C LEU A 280 -3.01 -2.81 18.74
N SER A 281 -3.47 -1.90 17.89
CA SER A 281 -4.84 -1.89 17.39
C SER A 281 -4.86 -1.98 15.86
N ILE A 282 -6.03 -2.33 15.31
CA ILE A 282 -6.25 -2.32 13.86
C ILE A 282 -6.07 -0.91 13.28
N TYR A 283 -6.28 0.14 14.09
CA TYR A 283 -6.09 1.53 13.68
C TYR A 283 -4.62 1.88 13.51
N ASP A 284 -3.73 1.28 14.29
CA ASP A 284 -2.29 1.47 14.12
C ASP A 284 -1.84 0.98 12.76
N VAL A 285 -2.24 -0.23 12.37
CA VAL A 285 -1.87 -0.76 11.06
C VAL A 285 -2.56 -0.01 9.92
N ALA A 286 -3.83 0.39 10.08
CA ALA A 286 -4.56 1.17 9.09
C ALA A 286 -3.89 2.53 8.85
N ASN A 287 -3.50 3.23 9.91
CA ASN A 287 -2.80 4.50 9.83
C ASN A 287 -1.45 4.39 9.11
N ILE A 288 -0.65 3.35 9.43
CA ILE A 288 0.66 3.16 8.79
C ILE A 288 0.50 2.70 7.33
N ASN A 289 -0.50 1.86 7.02
CA ASN A 289 -0.87 1.51 5.65
C ASN A 289 -1.22 2.78 4.86
N PHE A 290 -2.12 3.61 5.40
CA PHE A 290 -2.53 4.86 4.77
C PHE A 290 -1.34 5.79 4.51
N LEU A 291 -0.45 5.97 5.49
CA LEU A 291 0.77 6.77 5.33
C LEU A 291 1.68 6.22 4.22
N ALA A 292 1.98 4.92 4.25
CA ALA A 292 2.83 4.29 3.24
C ALA A 292 2.22 4.39 1.83
N ARG A 293 0.91 4.18 1.72
CA ARG A 293 0.15 4.35 0.48
C ARG A 293 0.23 5.77 -0.04
N HIS A 294 -0.02 6.75 0.82
CA HIS A 294 0.01 8.16 0.48
C HIS A 294 1.38 8.57 -0.07
N LEU A 295 2.46 8.24 0.63
CA LEU A 295 3.83 8.56 0.20
C LEU A 295 4.19 7.89 -1.13
N LEU A 296 3.84 6.61 -1.31
CA LEU A 296 4.07 5.90 -2.56
C LEU A 296 3.31 6.51 -3.73
N LEU A 297 2.02 6.84 -3.55
CA LEU A 297 1.22 7.45 -4.61
C LEU A 297 1.71 8.85 -4.96
N SER A 298 2.10 9.65 -3.97
CA SER A 298 2.69 10.98 -4.21
C SER A 298 3.95 10.91 -5.08
N ILE A 299 4.80 9.89 -4.86
CA ILE A 299 6.02 9.68 -5.65
C ILE A 299 5.72 9.07 -7.02
N LEU A 300 4.82 8.07 -7.09
CA LEU A 300 4.61 7.26 -8.29
C LEU A 300 3.50 7.79 -9.20
N ASP A 301 2.47 8.43 -8.67
CA ASP A 301 1.31 8.85 -9.46
C ASP A 301 1.01 10.35 -9.34
N LYS A 302 1.54 11.04 -8.34
CA LYS A 302 1.23 12.45 -8.01
C LYS A 302 -0.28 12.69 -7.76
N ARG A 303 -1.05 11.66 -7.48
CA ARG A 303 -2.44 11.80 -7.05
C ARG A 303 -2.48 12.01 -5.55
N LYS A 304 -3.24 13.02 -5.12
CA LYS A 304 -3.59 13.16 -3.71
C LYS A 304 -4.55 12.03 -3.34
N VAL A 305 -4.24 11.31 -2.28
CA VAL A 305 -5.16 10.35 -1.68
C VAL A 305 -6.18 11.15 -0.88
N VAL A 306 -7.41 11.19 -1.37
CA VAL A 306 -8.53 11.83 -0.67
C VAL A 306 -9.10 10.87 0.35
#